data_595f1feaf87a105686b71c61a2c29ba2
#
_entry.id   595f1feaf87a105686b71c61a2c29ba2
#
_cell.length_a   1.000
_cell.length_b   1.000
_cell.length_c   1.000
_cell.angle_alpha   90.00
_cell.angle_beta   90.00
_cell.angle_gamma   90.00
#
_symmetry.space_group_name_H-M   'P 1'
#
loop_
_entity.id
_entity.type
_entity.pdbx_description
1 polymer ?
#
loop_
_entity_poly.entity_id
_entity_poly.type
_entity_poly.pdbx_seq_one_letter_code
_entity_poly.pdbx_strand_id
1 'polypeptide(L)'
;MQGDELKKKVSSTFDKMTPNSRFKKRAITRSIRIYMVTFATSAVIFKILNLNKINIMKPHSYSSIILFLSILVIGLLPYQAAAQKNSQGYIDLVSLFKDWRTFETPPVKDGAPDYTKETFEKRWPDFKVLQKKLQAIDTSNWPIPHQVDWHIVNAEMNGYDFNQRVLQPWVRDPAFYKTLWMYRSDVPAHEGPTHHMTTELWTYEFPLSKEERKRLLSDLKVIAPLNAQAKINLTGNARDLWIAGIRDIESQSKNLESIKTLPGIASDQEMLLVIDAAIKSTDDLAQWLHQESASKTGPSGIGKENYSWYLQHVHLVPMTWEDEVMLLKSELTRAWASLKLEEHRNRNLPELTDASSPEAYDQRAEASVRSLIDFLDKNEIVTVKDYFEPALREHLGSFVPKEKRNFFWITAHYDQRPLYSHFYHWFELARMDTEPNKSEIRKGPLLYNIFDSRNEGMATAVEEMFMDAGLYDDQPRSREIVYIMIAQRAARGLGSLYAHANEMTMEEAGTVHSTYTPRGWMKTEKELLLFEQHLYLRQPGYGTSYITGKYLVENALAEFARIKESDEDAFSLKEFFDSLNGMGNIPISLGRWELTGEKSSFGQP
;
A
#
# COMPACT_ATOMS: atom_id res chain seq x y z
N MET A 1 16.52 -29.15 43.15
CA MET A 1 17.65 -28.37 42.65
C MET A 1 17.37 -27.63 41.33
N GLN A 2 16.54 -28.15 40.42
CA GLN A 2 16.24 -27.44 39.14
C GLN A 2 15.28 -26.23 39.24
N GLY A 3 14.46 -26.16 40.30
CA GLY A 3 13.50 -25.06 40.47
C GLY A 3 14.10 -23.72 40.90
N ASP A 4 15.17 -23.75 41.66
CA ASP A 4 15.83 -22.57 42.22
C ASP A 4 16.82 -21.92 41.24
N GLU A 5 17.42 -22.70 40.35
CA GLU A 5 18.23 -22.16 39.25
C GLU A 5 17.38 -21.43 38.20
N LEU A 6 16.18 -21.93 37.93
CA LEU A 6 15.25 -21.30 37.02
C LEU A 6 14.73 -19.96 37.59
N LYS A 7 14.45 -19.92 38.90
CA LYS A 7 14.08 -18.66 39.59
C LYS A 7 15.21 -17.63 39.59
N LYS A 8 16.45 -18.04 39.78
CA LYS A 8 17.63 -17.17 39.72
C LYS A 8 17.89 -16.64 38.29
N LYS A 9 17.70 -17.49 37.27
CA LYS A 9 17.85 -17.08 35.85
C LYS A 9 16.76 -16.11 35.41
N VAL A 10 15.51 -16.31 35.86
CA VAL A 10 14.39 -15.42 35.59
C VAL A 10 14.57 -14.09 36.34
N SER A 11 15.00 -14.10 37.61
CA SER A 11 15.28 -12.89 38.39
C SER A 11 16.44 -12.08 37.80
N SER A 12 17.54 -12.73 37.38
CA SER A 12 18.69 -12.03 36.78
C SER A 12 18.40 -11.44 35.39
N THR A 13 17.37 -11.93 34.69
CA THR A 13 16.91 -11.37 33.41
C THR A 13 15.99 -10.16 33.63
N PHE A 14 15.24 -10.18 34.76
CA PHE A 14 14.37 -9.04 35.13
C PHE A 14 15.15 -7.81 35.62
N ASP A 15 16.27 -8.01 36.31
CA ASP A 15 17.10 -6.91 36.85
C ASP A 15 17.94 -6.20 35.78
N LYS A 16 18.02 -6.74 34.56
CA LYS A 16 18.72 -6.14 33.43
C LYS A 16 17.81 -5.40 32.43
N MET A 17 16.50 -5.40 32.65
CA MET A 17 15.54 -4.65 31.82
C MET A 17 15.25 -3.30 32.43
N THR A 18 15.57 -2.23 31.73
CA THR A 18 15.21 -0.86 32.07
C THR A 18 13.69 -0.68 32.23
N PRO A 19 13.21 0.30 33.02
CA PRO A 19 11.80 0.40 33.47
C PRO A 19 10.73 0.67 32.42
N ASN A 20 11.08 0.83 31.15
CA ASN A 20 10.17 1.36 30.13
C ASN A 20 9.69 0.29 29.13
N SER A 21 8.72 -0.49 29.52
CA SER A 21 7.66 -1.00 28.62
C SER A 21 6.61 -1.83 29.40
N ARG A 22 5.61 -1.18 29.95
CA ARG A 22 4.46 -1.85 30.58
C ARG A 22 3.70 -2.75 29.59
N PHE A 23 3.68 -2.39 28.29
CA PHE A 23 3.07 -3.21 27.25
C PHE A 23 3.81 -4.55 27.06
N LYS A 24 5.14 -4.54 27.00
CA LYS A 24 5.93 -5.78 27.01
C LYS A 24 5.78 -6.53 28.33
N LYS A 25 5.68 -5.83 29.47
CA LYS A 25 5.43 -6.47 30.76
C LYS A 25 4.05 -7.13 30.82
N ARG A 26 2.97 -6.52 30.29
CA ARG A 26 1.63 -7.15 30.27
C ARG A 26 1.57 -8.35 29.32
N ALA A 27 2.13 -8.26 28.12
CA ALA A 27 2.19 -9.41 27.21
C ALA A 27 3.09 -10.53 27.74
N ILE A 28 4.27 -10.19 28.25
CA ILE A 28 5.19 -11.16 28.87
C ILE A 28 4.61 -11.68 30.18
N THR A 29 3.99 -10.86 31.03
CA THR A 29 3.35 -11.30 32.27
C THR A 29 2.13 -12.18 31.99
N ARG A 30 1.38 -11.90 30.91
CA ARG A 30 0.27 -12.77 30.46
C ARG A 30 0.77 -14.10 29.90
N SER A 31 1.80 -14.10 29.08
CA SER A 31 2.45 -15.32 28.56
C SER A 31 3.15 -16.11 29.68
N ILE A 32 3.83 -15.44 30.61
CA ILE A 32 4.46 -16.10 31.76
C ILE A 32 3.39 -16.62 32.74
N ARG A 33 2.26 -15.94 32.93
CA ARG A 33 1.14 -16.49 33.72
C ARG A 33 0.54 -17.72 33.04
N ILE A 34 0.38 -17.73 31.74
CA ILE A 34 -0.11 -18.90 30.98
C ILE A 34 0.91 -20.04 31.07
N TYR A 35 2.20 -19.78 30.89
CA TYR A 35 3.25 -20.78 31.04
C TYR A 35 3.41 -21.31 32.49
N MET A 36 3.32 -20.43 33.50
CA MET A 36 3.37 -20.83 34.90
C MET A 36 2.12 -21.61 35.34
N VAL A 37 0.94 -21.26 34.82
CA VAL A 37 -0.29 -22.04 35.09
C VAL A 37 -0.20 -23.41 34.43
N THR A 38 0.32 -23.54 33.22
CA THR A 38 0.50 -24.82 32.51
C THR A 38 1.60 -25.68 33.18
N PHE A 39 2.69 -25.06 33.64
CA PHE A 39 3.76 -25.77 34.35
C PHE A 39 3.36 -26.15 35.79
N ALA A 40 2.60 -25.28 36.48
CA ALA A 40 2.07 -25.60 37.82
C ALA A 40 1.02 -26.72 37.75
N THR A 41 0.17 -26.75 36.73
CA THR A 41 -0.79 -27.86 36.50
C THR A 41 -0.08 -29.17 36.19
N SER A 42 0.94 -29.16 35.33
CA SER A 42 1.73 -30.36 35.04
C SER A 42 2.52 -30.85 36.25
N ALA A 43 3.10 -29.96 37.05
CA ALA A 43 3.83 -30.31 38.27
C ALA A 43 2.89 -30.80 39.39
N VAL A 44 1.66 -30.28 39.47
CA VAL A 44 0.63 -30.75 40.39
C VAL A 44 0.10 -32.13 39.98
N ILE A 45 -0.15 -32.34 38.68
CA ILE A 45 -0.57 -33.65 38.13
C ILE A 45 0.54 -34.70 38.34
N PHE A 46 1.81 -34.35 38.13
CA PHE A 46 2.94 -35.25 38.34
C PHE A 46 3.14 -35.55 39.85
N LYS A 47 2.87 -34.60 40.74
CA LYS A 47 2.91 -34.84 42.20
C LYS A 47 1.73 -35.66 42.69
N ILE A 48 0.55 -35.54 42.10
CA ILE A 48 -0.66 -36.31 42.44
C ILE A 48 -0.52 -37.74 41.94
N LEU A 49 0.11 -37.98 40.81
CA LEU A 49 0.37 -39.33 40.26
C LEU A 49 1.47 -40.07 41.01
N ASN A 50 2.32 -39.42 41.82
CA ASN A 50 3.37 -40.05 42.64
C ASN A 50 2.98 -40.22 44.13
N LEU A 51 1.70 -39.99 44.50
CA LEU A 51 1.21 -40.07 45.88
C LEU A 51 0.82 -41.50 46.36
N ASN A 52 1.50 -42.55 45.86
CA ASN A 52 1.34 -43.87 46.43
C ASN A 52 2.07 -44.10 47.77
N LYS A 53 2.51 -43.03 48.47
CA LYS A 53 3.17 -43.10 49.79
C LYS A 53 2.84 -41.93 50.71
N ILE A 54 1.56 -41.63 50.95
CA ILE A 54 1.17 -40.82 52.12
C ILE A 54 -0.14 -41.36 52.69
N ASN A 55 -0.03 -42.16 53.75
CA ASN A 55 -1.07 -42.40 54.72
C ASN A 55 -1.21 -41.12 55.55
N ILE A 56 -2.48 -40.74 55.86
CA ILE A 56 -2.94 -39.74 56.81
C ILE A 56 -3.52 -38.47 56.14
N MET A 57 -4.73 -38.60 55.63
CA MET A 57 -5.73 -37.49 55.62
C MET A 57 -7.15 -38.07 55.66
N LYS A 58 -8.05 -37.43 56.44
CA LYS A 58 -9.44 -37.90 56.63
C LYS A 58 -10.23 -37.87 55.30
N PRO A 59 -11.17 -38.83 55.06
CA PRO A 59 -11.84 -39.01 53.75
C PRO A 59 -12.63 -37.82 53.22
N HIS A 60 -13.05 -36.87 54.05
CA HIS A 60 -13.78 -35.67 53.64
C HIS A 60 -12.93 -34.62 52.90
N SER A 61 -11.60 -34.62 53.03
CA SER A 61 -10.71 -33.64 52.38
C SER A 61 -10.45 -33.99 50.92
N TYR A 62 -10.48 -35.27 50.52
CA TYR A 62 -10.26 -35.69 49.15
C TYR A 62 -11.41 -35.33 48.20
N SER A 63 -12.65 -35.45 48.67
CA SER A 63 -13.86 -35.10 47.89
C SER A 63 -13.89 -33.62 47.50
N SER A 64 -13.45 -32.74 48.40
CA SER A 64 -13.41 -31.29 48.12
C SER A 64 -12.30 -30.90 47.14
N ILE A 65 -11.14 -31.56 47.19
CA ILE A 65 -10.02 -31.33 46.29
C ILE A 65 -10.36 -31.87 44.87
N ILE A 66 -10.97 -33.07 44.79
CA ILE A 66 -11.42 -33.64 43.51
C ILE A 66 -12.53 -32.80 42.89
N LEU A 67 -13.45 -32.30 43.69
CA LEU A 67 -14.52 -31.41 43.21
C LEU A 67 -13.96 -30.09 42.70
N PHE A 68 -12.99 -29.47 43.41
CA PHE A 68 -12.33 -28.23 42.99
C PHE A 68 -11.52 -28.42 41.70
N LEU A 69 -10.79 -29.52 41.57
CA LEU A 69 -10.06 -29.89 40.34
C LEU A 69 -11.00 -30.19 39.19
N SER A 70 -12.14 -30.88 39.45
CA SER A 70 -13.15 -31.14 38.43
C SER A 70 -13.81 -29.87 37.93
N ILE A 71 -14.12 -28.90 38.80
CA ILE A 71 -14.66 -27.60 38.44
C ILE A 71 -13.63 -26.78 37.66
N LEU A 72 -12.34 -26.84 38.04
CA LEU A 72 -11.27 -26.15 37.30
C LEU A 72 -11.08 -26.73 35.91
N VAL A 73 -11.11 -28.06 35.77
CA VAL A 73 -11.01 -28.74 34.45
C VAL A 73 -12.25 -28.47 33.60
N ILE A 74 -13.45 -28.52 34.16
CA ILE A 74 -14.70 -28.19 33.43
C ILE A 74 -14.72 -26.72 33.02
N GLY A 75 -14.19 -25.82 33.85
CA GLY A 75 -14.08 -24.37 33.53
C GLY A 75 -13.04 -24.06 32.43
N LEU A 76 -11.99 -24.91 32.30
CA LEU A 76 -10.94 -24.72 31.28
C LEU A 76 -11.30 -25.35 29.92
N LEU A 77 -12.15 -26.36 29.89
CA LEU A 77 -12.56 -27.04 28.65
C LEU A 77 -13.20 -26.12 27.62
N PRO A 78 -14.15 -25.24 27.95
CA PRO A 78 -14.73 -24.32 26.97
C PRO A 78 -13.71 -23.29 26.47
N TYR A 79 -12.77 -22.87 27.30
CA TYR A 79 -11.72 -21.94 26.90
C TYR A 79 -10.72 -22.56 25.94
N GLN A 80 -10.31 -23.81 26.17
CA GLN A 80 -9.45 -24.57 25.24
C GLN A 80 -10.17 -24.87 23.92
N ALA A 81 -11.45 -25.23 23.97
CA ALA A 81 -12.27 -25.47 22.78
C ALA A 81 -12.46 -24.19 21.95
N ALA A 82 -12.68 -23.06 22.60
CA ALA A 82 -12.77 -21.74 21.93
C ALA A 82 -11.43 -21.33 21.31
N ALA A 83 -10.31 -21.49 22.02
CA ALA A 83 -8.99 -21.18 21.50
C ALA A 83 -8.62 -22.07 20.30
N GLN A 84 -8.96 -23.34 20.35
CA GLN A 84 -8.74 -24.28 19.25
C GLN A 84 -9.64 -23.97 18.04
N LYS A 85 -10.91 -23.60 18.26
CA LYS A 85 -11.84 -23.17 17.20
C LYS A 85 -11.35 -21.89 16.53
N ASN A 86 -10.86 -20.91 17.29
CA ASN A 86 -10.31 -19.66 16.77
C ASN A 86 -9.05 -19.90 15.94
N SER A 87 -8.15 -20.79 16.40
CA SER A 87 -6.95 -21.18 15.66
C SER A 87 -7.31 -21.88 14.35
N GLN A 88 -8.28 -22.79 14.36
CA GLN A 88 -8.74 -23.50 13.16
C GLN A 88 -9.42 -22.52 12.17
N GLY A 89 -10.27 -21.63 12.66
CA GLY A 89 -10.94 -20.65 11.82
C GLY A 89 -9.96 -19.72 11.08
N TYR A 90 -8.86 -19.31 11.73
CA TYR A 90 -7.83 -18.51 11.07
C TYR A 90 -7.02 -19.33 10.04
N ILE A 91 -6.74 -20.61 10.32
CA ILE A 91 -6.12 -21.52 9.34
C ILE A 91 -7.03 -21.67 8.11
N ASP A 92 -8.34 -21.77 8.32
CA ASP A 92 -9.32 -21.85 7.24
C ASP A 92 -9.36 -20.56 6.40
N LEU A 93 -9.23 -19.38 7.03
CA LEU A 93 -9.08 -18.10 6.33
C LEU A 93 -7.83 -18.06 5.46
N VAL A 94 -6.67 -18.47 5.99
CA VAL A 94 -5.42 -18.51 5.23
C VAL A 94 -5.50 -19.49 4.06
N SER A 95 -6.15 -20.64 4.25
CA SER A 95 -6.41 -21.60 3.15
C SER A 95 -7.31 -20.99 2.09
N LEU A 96 -8.40 -20.35 2.50
CA LEU A 96 -9.32 -19.67 1.58
C LEU A 96 -8.64 -18.53 0.82
N PHE A 97 -7.74 -17.78 1.47
CA PHE A 97 -6.94 -16.75 0.82
C PHE A 97 -6.06 -17.32 -0.29
N LYS A 98 -5.42 -18.46 -0.07
CA LYS A 98 -4.61 -19.13 -1.11
C LYS A 98 -5.48 -19.63 -2.27
N ASP A 99 -6.65 -20.20 -1.98
CA ASP A 99 -7.63 -20.59 -2.99
C ASP A 99 -8.11 -19.39 -3.79
N TRP A 100 -8.39 -18.26 -3.12
CA TRP A 100 -8.78 -16.99 -3.71
C TRP A 100 -7.71 -16.44 -4.65
N ARG A 101 -6.46 -16.36 -4.20
CA ARG A 101 -5.34 -15.86 -5.01
C ARG A 101 -5.06 -16.73 -6.23
N THR A 102 -5.26 -18.05 -6.10
CA THR A 102 -5.19 -18.99 -7.23
C THR A 102 -6.36 -18.78 -8.20
N PHE A 103 -7.57 -18.60 -7.66
CA PHE A 103 -8.75 -18.33 -8.46
C PHE A 103 -8.66 -17.00 -9.18
N GLU A 104 -8.17 -15.95 -8.54
CA GLU A 104 -8.13 -14.60 -9.09
C GLU A 104 -7.32 -14.55 -10.39
N THR A 105 -6.22 -15.27 -10.47
CA THR A 105 -5.44 -15.43 -11.70
C THR A 105 -6.28 -16.05 -12.82
N PRO A 106 -6.45 -15.39 -13.98
CA PRO A 106 -7.21 -15.93 -15.10
C PRO A 106 -6.50 -17.14 -15.75
N PRO A 107 -7.26 -18.06 -16.35
CA PRO A 107 -6.64 -19.14 -17.14
C PRO A 107 -5.86 -18.57 -18.33
N VAL A 108 -4.91 -19.34 -18.81
CA VAL A 108 -4.15 -18.98 -20.03
C VAL A 108 -4.86 -19.53 -21.26
N LYS A 109 -5.02 -18.69 -22.28
CA LYS A 109 -5.55 -19.03 -23.60
C LYS A 109 -4.62 -18.47 -24.67
N ASP A 110 -4.23 -19.29 -25.62
CA ASP A 110 -3.33 -18.92 -26.73
C ASP A 110 -2.01 -18.26 -26.28
N GLY A 111 -1.56 -18.56 -25.06
CA GLY A 111 -0.30 -18.04 -24.49
C GLY A 111 -0.44 -16.72 -23.71
N ALA A 112 -1.66 -16.20 -23.52
CA ALA A 112 -1.93 -15.01 -22.72
C ALA A 112 -3.04 -15.25 -21.69
N PRO A 113 -3.14 -14.45 -20.62
CA PRO A 113 -4.28 -14.49 -19.71
C PRO A 113 -5.60 -14.27 -20.47
N ASP A 114 -6.61 -15.06 -20.15
CA ASP A 114 -7.90 -14.99 -20.81
C ASP A 114 -8.84 -13.99 -20.09
N TYR A 115 -8.94 -12.79 -20.63
CA TYR A 115 -9.85 -11.71 -20.19
C TYR A 115 -11.12 -11.65 -21.03
N THR A 116 -11.53 -12.75 -21.68
CA THR A 116 -12.77 -12.78 -22.46
C THR A 116 -13.99 -12.82 -21.54
N LYS A 117 -15.08 -12.25 -22.02
CA LYS A 117 -16.37 -12.22 -21.33
C LYS A 117 -16.82 -13.64 -20.94
N GLU A 118 -16.68 -14.59 -21.85
CA GLU A 118 -17.06 -16.00 -21.65
C GLU A 118 -16.32 -16.63 -20.46
N THR A 119 -15.04 -16.35 -20.33
CA THR A 119 -14.23 -16.84 -19.21
C THR A 119 -14.67 -16.26 -17.89
N PHE A 120 -14.97 -14.97 -17.84
CA PHE A 120 -15.48 -14.34 -16.63
C PHE A 120 -16.88 -14.86 -16.24
N GLU A 121 -17.79 -14.97 -17.20
CA GLU A 121 -19.14 -15.50 -16.96
C GLU A 121 -19.10 -16.94 -16.44
N LYS A 122 -18.23 -17.78 -17.01
CA LYS A 122 -18.05 -19.17 -16.58
C LYS A 122 -17.49 -19.28 -15.16
N ARG A 123 -16.58 -18.39 -14.77
CA ARG A 123 -15.92 -18.39 -13.45
C ARG A 123 -16.74 -17.70 -12.35
N TRP A 124 -17.73 -16.90 -12.72
CA TRP A 124 -18.52 -16.13 -11.77
C TRP A 124 -19.21 -16.96 -10.67
N PRO A 125 -19.84 -18.12 -10.94
CA PRO A 125 -20.39 -18.97 -9.89
C PRO A 125 -19.36 -19.43 -8.87
N ASP A 126 -18.16 -19.80 -9.30
CA ASP A 126 -17.08 -20.25 -8.42
C ASP A 126 -16.58 -19.11 -7.51
N PHE A 127 -16.48 -17.90 -8.06
CA PHE A 127 -16.22 -16.70 -7.26
C PHE A 127 -17.26 -16.51 -6.14
N LYS A 128 -18.54 -16.64 -6.46
CA LYS A 128 -19.62 -16.52 -5.46
C LYS A 128 -19.55 -17.60 -4.38
N VAL A 129 -19.01 -18.78 -4.69
CA VAL A 129 -18.74 -19.83 -3.69
C VAL A 129 -17.63 -19.37 -2.73
N LEU A 130 -16.53 -18.78 -3.24
CA LEU A 130 -15.45 -18.25 -2.40
C LEU A 130 -15.94 -17.13 -1.49
N GLN A 131 -16.72 -16.17 -2.01
CA GLN A 131 -17.34 -15.12 -1.19
C GLN A 131 -18.21 -15.70 -0.06
N LYS A 132 -19.06 -16.70 -0.36
CA LYS A 132 -19.89 -17.35 0.66
C LYS A 132 -19.04 -18.06 1.73
N LYS A 133 -17.95 -18.73 1.35
CA LYS A 133 -17.03 -19.35 2.30
C LYS A 133 -16.43 -18.30 3.23
N LEU A 134 -15.98 -17.15 2.70
CA LEU A 134 -15.44 -16.06 3.51
C LEU A 134 -16.48 -15.52 4.50
N GLN A 135 -17.70 -15.25 4.05
CA GLN A 135 -18.78 -14.73 4.91
C GLN A 135 -19.24 -15.72 5.98
N ALA A 136 -19.01 -17.01 5.78
CA ALA A 136 -19.34 -18.04 6.77
C ALA A 136 -18.32 -18.15 7.92
N ILE A 137 -17.17 -17.50 7.81
CA ILE A 137 -16.14 -17.49 8.87
C ILE A 137 -16.56 -16.53 9.99
N ASP A 138 -16.77 -17.07 11.18
CA ASP A 138 -17.05 -16.29 12.39
C ASP A 138 -15.73 -15.74 12.98
N THR A 139 -15.55 -14.43 12.88
CA THR A 139 -14.35 -13.72 13.37
C THR A 139 -14.55 -13.08 14.75
N SER A 140 -15.75 -13.15 15.34
CA SER A 140 -16.16 -12.36 16.51
C SER A 140 -15.26 -12.52 17.76
N ASN A 141 -14.63 -13.68 17.90
CA ASN A 141 -13.76 -13.99 19.03
C ASN A 141 -12.25 -14.02 18.66
N TRP A 142 -11.90 -13.54 17.47
CA TRP A 142 -10.51 -13.51 17.03
C TRP A 142 -9.75 -12.31 17.61
N PRO A 143 -8.41 -12.41 17.75
CA PRO A 143 -7.57 -11.23 17.96
C PRO A 143 -7.75 -10.23 16.82
N ILE A 144 -7.64 -8.93 17.11
CA ILE A 144 -7.81 -7.87 16.12
C ILE A 144 -6.98 -8.10 14.85
N PRO A 145 -5.68 -8.47 14.89
CA PRO A 145 -4.91 -8.71 13.67
C PRO A 145 -5.51 -9.78 12.75
N HIS A 146 -6.11 -10.82 13.30
CA HIS A 146 -6.77 -11.87 12.51
C HIS A 146 -8.11 -11.39 11.92
N GLN A 147 -8.86 -10.54 12.65
CA GLN A 147 -10.07 -9.90 12.12
C GLN A 147 -9.72 -8.97 10.95
N VAL A 148 -8.64 -8.20 11.09
CA VAL A 148 -8.11 -7.33 10.03
C VAL A 148 -7.73 -8.14 8.79
N ASP A 149 -7.09 -9.28 8.95
CA ASP A 149 -6.77 -10.18 7.83
C ASP A 149 -8.04 -10.64 7.08
N TRP A 150 -9.12 -10.92 7.79
CA TRP A 150 -10.41 -11.23 7.17
C TRP A 150 -10.94 -10.04 6.33
N HIS A 151 -10.84 -8.82 6.85
CA HIS A 151 -11.26 -7.62 6.12
C HIS A 151 -10.41 -7.36 4.87
N ILE A 152 -9.11 -7.66 4.91
CA ILE A 152 -8.21 -7.59 3.74
C ILE A 152 -8.70 -8.54 2.64
N VAL A 153 -8.95 -9.81 2.97
CA VAL A 153 -9.43 -10.79 1.99
C VAL A 153 -10.80 -10.38 1.41
N ASN A 154 -11.68 -9.85 2.27
CA ASN A 154 -12.99 -9.35 1.83
C ASN A 154 -12.86 -8.14 0.89
N ALA A 155 -11.96 -7.21 1.18
CA ALA A 155 -11.71 -6.05 0.34
C ALA A 155 -11.16 -6.44 -1.04
N GLU A 156 -10.23 -7.38 -1.12
CA GLU A 156 -9.73 -7.91 -2.39
C GLU A 156 -10.84 -8.59 -3.21
N MET A 157 -11.67 -9.41 -2.58
CA MET A 157 -12.81 -10.03 -3.26
C MET A 157 -13.84 -9.00 -3.75
N ASN A 158 -14.06 -7.93 -2.99
CA ASN A 158 -14.89 -6.81 -3.41
C ASN A 158 -14.28 -6.06 -4.60
N GLY A 159 -12.96 -5.91 -4.65
CA GLY A 159 -12.24 -5.33 -5.80
C GLY A 159 -12.45 -6.15 -7.07
N TYR A 160 -12.35 -7.47 -6.98
CA TYR A 160 -12.66 -8.36 -8.09
C TYR A 160 -14.11 -8.22 -8.55
N ASP A 161 -15.07 -8.27 -7.61
CA ASP A 161 -16.50 -8.08 -7.90
C ASP A 161 -16.75 -6.73 -8.61
N PHE A 162 -16.13 -5.66 -8.13
CA PHE A 162 -16.25 -4.34 -8.72
C PHE A 162 -15.67 -4.26 -10.13
N ASN A 163 -14.48 -4.85 -10.34
CA ASN A 163 -13.87 -4.91 -11.66
C ASN A 163 -14.75 -5.67 -12.66
N GLN A 164 -15.43 -6.74 -12.23
CA GLN A 164 -16.32 -7.51 -13.11
C GLN A 164 -17.58 -6.74 -13.47
N ARG A 165 -18.17 -6.01 -12.53
CA ARG A 165 -19.49 -5.39 -12.72
C ARG A 165 -19.45 -3.94 -13.19
N VAL A 166 -18.41 -3.19 -12.81
CA VAL A 166 -18.37 -1.72 -12.97
C VAL A 166 -17.17 -1.25 -13.77
N LEU A 167 -15.94 -1.49 -13.27
CA LEU A 167 -14.75 -0.91 -13.85
C LEU A 167 -14.42 -1.51 -15.22
N GLN A 168 -14.51 -2.84 -15.35
CA GLN A 168 -14.26 -3.61 -16.58
C GLN A 168 -13.05 -3.11 -17.39
N PRO A 169 -11.83 -3.07 -16.80
CA PRO A 169 -10.70 -2.42 -17.45
C PRO A 169 -10.35 -3.05 -18.81
N TRP A 170 -10.49 -4.36 -18.94
CA TRP A 170 -10.25 -5.10 -20.21
C TRP A 170 -11.24 -4.75 -21.32
N VAL A 171 -12.38 -4.10 -21.01
CA VAL A 171 -13.42 -3.68 -21.96
C VAL A 171 -13.29 -2.21 -22.31
N ARG A 172 -12.88 -1.37 -21.35
CA ARG A 172 -12.98 0.09 -21.43
C ARG A 172 -11.64 0.80 -21.62
N ASP A 173 -10.53 0.17 -21.21
CA ASP A 173 -9.22 0.84 -21.10
C ASP A 173 -8.16 0.14 -21.96
N PRO A 174 -7.75 0.70 -23.10
CA PRO A 174 -6.68 0.14 -23.91
C PRO A 174 -5.36 -0.02 -23.17
N ALA A 175 -5.06 0.87 -22.21
CA ALA A 175 -3.83 0.79 -21.42
C ALA A 175 -3.79 -0.45 -20.48
N PHE A 176 -4.91 -1.11 -20.24
CA PHE A 176 -4.95 -2.40 -19.55
C PHE A 176 -4.09 -3.46 -20.25
N TYR A 177 -3.95 -3.37 -21.55
CA TYR A 177 -3.18 -4.33 -22.36
C TYR A 177 -1.68 -4.01 -22.48
N LYS A 178 -1.23 -2.95 -21.82
CA LYS A 178 0.20 -2.68 -21.63
C LYS A 178 0.77 -3.67 -20.62
N THR A 179 1.83 -4.39 -20.98
CA THR A 179 2.45 -5.41 -20.12
C THR A 179 3.91 -5.13 -19.79
N LEU A 180 4.55 -4.21 -20.52
CA LEU A 180 5.97 -3.88 -20.33
C LEU A 180 6.14 -2.64 -19.47
N TRP A 181 6.85 -2.82 -18.35
CA TRP A 181 7.20 -1.77 -17.39
C TRP A 181 8.72 -1.64 -17.29
N MET A 182 9.22 -0.43 -17.53
CA MET A 182 10.66 -0.16 -17.58
C MET A 182 11.29 0.07 -16.22
N TYR A 183 10.52 0.59 -15.28
CA TYR A 183 10.99 1.02 -13.95
C TYR A 183 10.03 0.53 -12.86
N ARG A 184 10.58 0.30 -11.66
CA ARG A 184 9.80 -0.05 -10.47
C ARG A 184 8.93 1.15 -10.08
N SER A 185 7.69 0.89 -9.71
CA SER A 185 6.82 1.88 -9.08
C SER A 185 7.16 2.01 -7.59
N ASP A 186 6.83 3.15 -6.99
CA ASP A 186 6.93 3.40 -5.55
C ASP A 186 5.75 2.82 -4.76
N VAL A 187 4.80 2.19 -5.43
CA VAL A 187 3.72 1.41 -4.80
C VAL A 187 4.06 -0.09 -4.79
N PRO A 188 3.47 -0.89 -3.89
CA PRO A 188 3.74 -2.33 -3.78
C PRO A 188 3.37 -3.16 -5.01
N ALA A 189 2.53 -2.63 -5.88
CA ALA A 189 2.08 -3.28 -7.11
C ALA A 189 2.21 -2.30 -8.30
N HIS A 190 1.70 -2.68 -9.46
CA HIS A 190 1.61 -1.75 -10.58
C HIS A 190 0.51 -0.73 -10.37
N GLU A 191 0.78 0.50 -10.79
CA GLU A 191 -0.23 1.54 -10.88
C GLU A 191 -1.27 1.18 -11.95
N GLY A 192 -2.54 1.32 -11.58
CA GLY A 192 -3.68 0.99 -12.43
C GLY A 192 -4.34 -0.35 -12.05
N PRO A 193 -5.29 -0.84 -12.87
CA PRO A 193 -5.99 -2.08 -12.62
C PRO A 193 -5.06 -3.29 -12.57
N THR A 194 -5.39 -4.26 -11.70
CA THR A 194 -4.63 -5.52 -11.56
C THR A 194 -4.52 -6.25 -12.90
N HIS A 195 -3.30 -6.61 -13.28
CA HIS A 195 -2.97 -7.38 -14.46
C HIS A 195 -2.04 -8.55 -14.09
N HIS A 196 -2.26 -9.72 -14.68
CA HIS A 196 -1.57 -10.96 -14.27
C HIS A 196 -0.32 -11.32 -15.07
N MET A 197 -0.03 -10.60 -16.14
CA MET A 197 1.18 -10.84 -16.94
C MET A 197 1.85 -9.50 -17.23
N THR A 198 2.84 -9.19 -16.43
CA THR A 198 3.65 -7.99 -16.57
C THR A 198 5.12 -8.38 -16.75
N THR A 199 5.79 -7.71 -17.67
CA THR A 199 7.24 -7.79 -17.84
C THR A 199 7.88 -6.62 -17.11
N GLU A 200 8.48 -6.89 -15.97
CA GLU A 200 9.15 -5.91 -15.12
C GLU A 200 10.63 -5.84 -15.48
N LEU A 201 11.00 -4.94 -16.39
CA LEU A 201 12.34 -4.93 -16.97
C LEU A 201 13.45 -4.67 -15.95
N TRP A 202 13.17 -3.93 -14.87
CA TRP A 202 14.13 -3.69 -13.78
C TRP A 202 14.51 -4.93 -12.98
N THR A 203 13.78 -6.05 -13.16
CA THR A 203 14.09 -7.34 -12.50
C THR A 203 15.07 -8.21 -13.28
N TYR A 204 15.60 -7.70 -14.40
CA TYR A 204 16.55 -8.38 -15.27
C TYR A 204 17.91 -7.69 -15.24
N GLU A 205 18.97 -8.49 -15.15
CA GLU A 205 20.34 -7.99 -15.25
C GLU A 205 20.90 -8.24 -16.67
N PHE A 206 21.40 -7.18 -17.30
CA PHE A 206 21.95 -7.26 -18.66
C PHE A 206 23.48 -7.21 -18.65
N PRO A 207 24.17 -8.14 -19.36
CA PRO A 207 23.65 -9.20 -20.23
C PRO A 207 22.96 -10.33 -19.44
N LEU A 208 21.82 -10.82 -20.00
CA LEU A 208 20.96 -11.82 -19.36
C LEU A 208 21.68 -13.13 -19.07
N SER A 209 21.43 -13.73 -17.91
CA SER A 209 21.70 -15.13 -17.65
C SER A 209 20.82 -16.04 -18.55
N LYS A 210 21.12 -17.33 -18.60
CA LYS A 210 20.33 -18.29 -19.38
C LYS A 210 18.87 -18.39 -18.90
N GLU A 211 18.68 -18.34 -17.60
CA GLU A 211 17.39 -18.40 -16.91
C GLU A 211 16.58 -17.12 -17.17
N GLU A 212 17.18 -15.96 -17.04
CA GLU A 212 16.54 -14.67 -17.32
C GLU A 212 16.18 -14.52 -18.78
N ARG A 213 17.07 -14.96 -19.69
CA ARG A 213 16.77 -15.00 -21.12
C ARG A 213 15.52 -15.83 -21.42
N LYS A 214 15.39 -17.01 -20.80
CA LYS A 214 14.21 -17.87 -20.97
C LYS A 214 12.95 -17.20 -20.43
N ARG A 215 13.05 -16.55 -19.27
CA ARG A 215 11.95 -15.81 -18.64
C ARG A 215 11.51 -14.66 -19.55
N LEU A 216 12.42 -13.78 -19.97
CA LEU A 216 12.09 -12.63 -20.79
C LEU A 216 11.48 -13.04 -22.15
N LEU A 217 11.98 -14.09 -22.78
CA LEU A 217 11.39 -14.66 -24.01
C LEU A 217 9.95 -15.12 -23.77
N SER A 218 9.67 -15.75 -22.62
CA SER A 218 8.31 -16.18 -22.25
C SER A 218 7.39 -14.99 -22.04
N ASP A 219 7.85 -13.98 -21.31
CA ASP A 219 7.07 -12.80 -20.96
C ASP A 219 6.73 -11.97 -22.20
N LEU A 220 7.70 -11.74 -23.09
CA LEU A 220 7.47 -10.98 -24.33
C LEU A 220 6.56 -11.71 -25.33
N LYS A 221 6.54 -13.04 -25.33
CA LYS A 221 5.63 -13.83 -26.18
C LYS A 221 4.15 -13.65 -25.84
N VAL A 222 3.82 -13.17 -24.65
CA VAL A 222 2.45 -12.88 -24.22
C VAL A 222 1.83 -11.69 -24.97
N ILE A 223 2.65 -10.74 -25.41
CA ILE A 223 2.18 -9.46 -25.96
C ILE A 223 1.29 -9.65 -27.20
N ALA A 224 1.73 -10.45 -28.16
CA ALA A 224 0.99 -10.59 -29.41
C ALA A 224 -0.41 -11.25 -29.24
N PRO A 225 -0.57 -12.38 -28.53
CA PRO A 225 -1.90 -12.96 -28.30
C PRO A 225 -2.78 -12.05 -27.42
N LEU A 226 -2.20 -11.33 -26.45
CA LEU A 226 -2.93 -10.39 -25.62
C LEU A 226 -3.46 -9.20 -26.43
N ASN A 227 -2.64 -8.63 -27.33
CA ASN A 227 -3.04 -7.56 -28.24
C ASN A 227 -4.14 -8.02 -29.23
N ALA A 228 -4.10 -9.28 -29.67
CA ALA A 228 -5.17 -9.85 -30.48
C ALA A 228 -6.48 -9.94 -29.70
N GLN A 229 -6.42 -10.35 -28.42
CA GLN A 229 -7.56 -10.41 -27.53
C GLN A 229 -8.10 -9.00 -27.22
N ALA A 230 -7.24 -7.97 -27.10
CA ALA A 230 -7.62 -6.59 -26.89
C ALA A 230 -8.62 -6.09 -27.95
N LYS A 231 -8.37 -6.40 -29.23
CA LYS A 231 -9.26 -6.01 -30.34
C LYS A 231 -10.65 -6.63 -30.26
N ILE A 232 -10.79 -7.74 -29.55
CA ILE A 232 -12.08 -8.42 -29.33
C ILE A 232 -12.78 -7.84 -28.10
N ASN A 233 -12.04 -7.63 -27.03
CA ASN A 233 -12.57 -7.26 -25.73
C ASN A 233 -12.92 -5.76 -25.60
N LEU A 234 -12.15 -4.86 -26.27
CA LEU A 234 -12.30 -3.40 -26.15
C LEU A 234 -13.53 -2.88 -26.89
N THR A 235 -14.70 -3.22 -26.36
CA THR A 235 -16.00 -2.80 -26.89
C THR A 235 -16.59 -1.60 -26.16
N GLY A 236 -15.98 -1.14 -25.08
CA GLY A 236 -16.45 -0.02 -24.28
C GLY A 236 -16.40 1.31 -25.03
N ASN A 237 -17.15 2.29 -24.51
CA ASN A 237 -17.26 3.64 -25.08
C ASN A 237 -16.77 4.69 -24.04
N ALA A 238 -15.55 4.51 -23.50
CA ALA A 238 -14.95 5.42 -22.53
C ALA A 238 -13.90 6.32 -23.24
N ARG A 239 -14.31 7.52 -23.64
CA ARG A 239 -13.54 8.42 -24.50
C ARG A 239 -12.14 8.72 -23.95
N ASP A 240 -12.04 9.19 -22.72
CA ASP A 240 -10.77 9.67 -22.16
C ASP A 240 -9.81 8.53 -21.85
N LEU A 241 -10.33 7.38 -21.34
CA LEU A 241 -9.55 6.15 -21.19
C LEU A 241 -9.01 5.66 -22.54
N TRP A 242 -9.82 5.74 -23.59
CA TRP A 242 -9.41 5.31 -24.91
C TRP A 242 -8.29 6.17 -25.49
N ILE A 243 -8.47 7.50 -25.47
CA ILE A 243 -7.49 8.45 -26.02
C ILE A 243 -6.15 8.36 -25.26
N ALA A 244 -6.19 8.32 -23.94
CA ALA A 244 -4.98 8.20 -23.13
C ALA A 244 -4.33 6.82 -23.27
N GLY A 245 -5.13 5.76 -23.36
CA GLY A 245 -4.65 4.40 -23.53
C GLY A 245 -3.91 4.14 -24.83
N ILE A 246 -4.26 4.85 -25.93
CA ILE A 246 -3.49 4.81 -27.19
C ILE A 246 -2.03 5.17 -26.91
N ARG A 247 -1.77 6.26 -26.18
CA ARG A 247 -0.43 6.71 -25.82
C ARG A 247 0.36 5.67 -25.03
N ASP A 248 -0.29 4.94 -24.11
CA ASP A 248 0.36 3.89 -23.34
C ASP A 248 0.77 2.70 -24.22
N ILE A 249 -0.05 2.33 -25.20
CA ILE A 249 0.27 1.28 -26.17
C ILE A 249 1.41 1.74 -27.10
N GLU A 250 1.39 2.97 -27.60
CA GLU A 250 2.49 3.54 -28.39
C GLU A 250 3.81 3.62 -27.60
N SER A 251 3.71 3.94 -26.29
CA SER A 251 4.86 3.95 -25.39
C SER A 251 5.45 2.54 -25.23
N GLN A 252 4.60 1.51 -25.14
CA GLN A 252 5.07 0.12 -25.10
C GLN A 252 5.87 -0.26 -26.35
N SER A 253 5.44 0.15 -27.54
CA SER A 253 6.18 -0.11 -28.79
C SER A 253 7.59 0.53 -28.74
N LYS A 254 7.67 1.81 -28.31
CA LYS A 254 8.95 2.52 -28.14
C LYS A 254 9.87 1.84 -27.11
N ASN A 255 9.30 1.38 -26.00
CA ASN A 255 10.04 0.68 -24.96
C ASN A 255 10.58 -0.66 -25.46
N LEU A 256 9.79 -1.43 -26.23
CA LEU A 256 10.23 -2.67 -26.89
C LEU A 256 11.41 -2.42 -27.85
N GLU A 257 11.35 -1.34 -28.64
CA GLU A 257 12.49 -0.96 -29.50
C GLU A 257 13.76 -0.69 -28.68
N SER A 258 13.64 -0.05 -27.51
CA SER A 258 14.79 0.25 -26.64
C SER A 258 15.45 -1.02 -26.09
N ILE A 259 14.70 -2.10 -25.86
CA ILE A 259 15.25 -3.37 -25.38
C ILE A 259 16.27 -3.95 -26.36
N LYS A 260 16.09 -3.76 -27.67
CA LYS A 260 17.01 -4.27 -28.68
C LYS A 260 18.45 -3.75 -28.51
N THR A 261 18.61 -2.61 -27.84
CA THR A 261 19.92 -1.97 -27.62
C THR A 261 20.61 -2.39 -26.32
N LEU A 262 19.95 -3.18 -25.50
CA LEU A 262 20.51 -3.62 -24.22
C LEU A 262 21.63 -4.65 -24.42
N PRO A 263 22.60 -4.73 -23.47
CA PRO A 263 23.74 -5.63 -23.58
C PRO A 263 23.32 -7.08 -23.79
N GLY A 264 23.88 -7.73 -24.82
CA GLY A 264 23.60 -9.12 -25.17
C GLY A 264 22.37 -9.35 -26.05
N ILE A 265 21.42 -8.42 -26.13
CA ILE A 265 20.19 -8.57 -26.93
C ILE A 265 20.47 -8.42 -28.43
N ALA A 266 21.26 -7.43 -28.85
CA ALA A 266 21.53 -7.15 -30.25
C ALA A 266 22.14 -8.35 -31.04
N SER A 267 22.75 -9.29 -30.33
CA SER A 267 23.32 -10.53 -30.95
C SER A 267 22.40 -11.76 -30.82
N ASP A 268 21.27 -11.64 -30.10
CA ASP A 268 20.34 -12.75 -29.86
C ASP A 268 19.21 -12.76 -30.88
N GLN A 269 19.38 -13.54 -31.95
CA GLN A 269 18.43 -13.59 -33.07
C GLN A 269 17.03 -14.05 -32.66
N GLU A 270 16.91 -15.01 -31.72
CA GLU A 270 15.60 -15.47 -31.25
C GLU A 270 14.89 -14.37 -30.44
N MET A 271 15.62 -13.68 -29.59
CA MET A 271 15.09 -12.56 -28.78
C MET A 271 14.64 -11.42 -29.69
N LEU A 272 15.44 -11.04 -30.69
CA LEU A 272 15.08 -10.01 -31.66
C LEU A 272 13.80 -10.36 -32.42
N LEU A 273 13.63 -11.61 -32.85
CA LEU A 273 12.42 -12.06 -33.55
C LEU A 273 11.17 -11.94 -32.65
N VAL A 274 11.29 -12.27 -31.35
CA VAL A 274 10.19 -12.14 -30.41
C VAL A 274 9.86 -10.66 -30.14
N ILE A 275 10.88 -9.82 -29.96
CA ILE A 275 10.70 -8.37 -29.78
C ILE A 275 10.04 -7.77 -31.03
N ASP A 276 10.49 -8.12 -32.25
CA ASP A 276 9.91 -7.61 -33.51
C ASP A 276 8.44 -8.01 -33.66
N ALA A 277 8.09 -9.25 -33.28
CA ALA A 277 6.69 -9.69 -33.26
C ALA A 277 5.84 -8.93 -32.26
N ALA A 278 6.39 -8.66 -31.07
CA ALA A 278 5.72 -7.86 -30.03
C ALA A 278 5.51 -6.41 -30.49
N ILE A 279 6.53 -5.77 -31.06
CA ILE A 279 6.43 -4.41 -31.65
C ILE A 279 5.36 -4.37 -32.71
N LYS A 280 5.46 -5.27 -33.72
CA LYS A 280 4.47 -5.31 -34.78
C LYS A 280 3.05 -5.44 -34.27
N SER A 281 2.79 -6.35 -33.33
CA SER A 281 1.45 -6.53 -32.78
C SER A 281 0.97 -5.31 -31.98
N THR A 282 1.89 -4.62 -31.30
CA THR A 282 1.60 -3.41 -30.53
C THR A 282 1.28 -2.24 -31.46
N ASP A 283 2.03 -2.06 -32.55
CA ASP A 283 1.76 -1.05 -33.58
C ASP A 283 0.44 -1.32 -34.31
N ASP A 284 0.17 -2.58 -34.64
CA ASP A 284 -1.11 -3.00 -35.24
C ASP A 284 -2.30 -2.74 -34.30
N LEU A 285 -2.10 -2.88 -32.98
CA LEU A 285 -3.12 -2.52 -31.96
C LEU A 285 -3.28 -0.99 -31.90
N ALA A 286 -2.19 -0.23 -31.79
CA ALA A 286 -2.24 1.23 -31.73
C ALA A 286 -2.94 1.82 -32.96
N GLN A 287 -2.63 1.34 -34.16
CA GLN A 287 -3.28 1.76 -35.39
C GLN A 287 -4.79 1.49 -35.37
N TRP A 288 -5.20 0.31 -34.91
CA TRP A 288 -6.62 -0.04 -34.77
C TRP A 288 -7.32 0.87 -33.74
N LEU A 289 -6.68 1.13 -32.61
CA LEU A 289 -7.21 2.02 -31.58
C LEU A 289 -7.44 3.45 -32.13
N HIS A 290 -6.52 3.98 -32.96
CA HIS A 290 -6.69 5.26 -33.64
C HIS A 290 -7.89 5.26 -34.59
N GLN A 291 -8.09 4.18 -35.35
CA GLN A 291 -9.23 4.09 -36.27
C GLN A 291 -10.56 4.08 -35.53
N GLU A 292 -10.64 3.41 -34.39
CA GLU A 292 -11.86 3.32 -33.56
C GLU A 292 -12.12 4.59 -32.70
N SER A 293 -11.12 5.41 -32.47
CA SER A 293 -11.16 6.52 -31.50
C SER A 293 -12.29 7.52 -31.73
N ALA A 294 -12.60 7.81 -32.99
CA ALA A 294 -13.68 8.74 -33.36
C ALA A 294 -15.07 8.25 -32.89
N SER A 295 -15.26 6.95 -32.68
CA SER A 295 -16.50 6.35 -32.19
C SER A 295 -16.65 6.43 -30.66
N LYS A 296 -15.55 6.72 -29.94
CA LYS A 296 -15.50 6.72 -28.48
C LYS A 296 -15.85 8.10 -27.93
N THR A 297 -17.10 8.25 -27.52
CA THR A 297 -17.68 9.54 -27.09
C THR A 297 -18.32 9.50 -25.70
N GLY A 298 -18.36 8.32 -25.09
CA GLY A 298 -19.02 8.10 -23.81
C GLY A 298 -18.17 8.48 -22.59
N PRO A 299 -18.79 8.46 -21.41
CA PRO A 299 -18.15 8.84 -20.17
C PRO A 299 -17.06 7.84 -19.76
N SER A 300 -15.99 8.34 -19.17
CA SER A 300 -14.86 7.52 -18.68
C SER A 300 -14.89 7.28 -17.18
N GLY A 301 -15.56 8.13 -16.40
CA GLY A 301 -15.80 7.92 -14.97
C GLY A 301 -16.80 6.80 -14.68
N ILE A 302 -16.85 6.41 -13.42
CA ILE A 302 -17.72 5.33 -12.91
C ILE A 302 -18.99 5.83 -12.21
N GLY A 303 -19.13 7.15 -12.05
CA GLY A 303 -20.23 7.79 -11.31
C GLY A 303 -19.97 7.83 -9.78
N LYS A 304 -20.62 8.79 -9.11
CA LYS A 304 -20.43 9.08 -7.67
C LYS A 304 -20.78 7.91 -6.76
N GLU A 305 -21.89 7.22 -7.06
CA GLU A 305 -22.36 6.10 -6.26
C GLU A 305 -21.39 4.91 -6.30
N ASN A 306 -20.94 4.54 -7.51
CA ASN A 306 -19.93 3.48 -7.66
C ASN A 306 -18.59 3.87 -7.05
N TYR A 307 -18.19 5.14 -7.18
CA TYR A 307 -16.98 5.65 -6.57
C TYR A 307 -17.04 5.54 -5.04
N SER A 308 -18.11 6.00 -4.41
CA SER A 308 -18.34 5.91 -2.96
C SER A 308 -18.35 4.46 -2.48
N TRP A 309 -19.01 3.57 -3.25
CA TRP A 309 -19.02 2.13 -2.93
C TRP A 309 -17.59 1.55 -2.97
N TYR A 310 -16.80 1.90 -3.99
CA TYR A 310 -15.43 1.42 -4.13
C TYR A 310 -14.54 1.88 -2.96
N LEU A 311 -14.61 3.15 -2.58
CA LEU A 311 -13.90 3.67 -1.41
C LEU A 311 -14.22 2.88 -0.15
N GLN A 312 -15.50 2.69 0.14
CA GLN A 312 -15.97 2.08 1.39
C GLN A 312 -15.71 0.57 1.46
N HIS A 313 -15.81 -0.15 0.36
CA HIS A 313 -15.82 -1.60 0.36
C HIS A 313 -14.52 -2.23 -0.20
N VAL A 314 -13.75 -1.50 -0.99
CA VAL A 314 -12.46 -1.94 -1.54
C VAL A 314 -11.29 -1.27 -0.83
N HIS A 315 -11.23 0.06 -0.84
CA HIS A 315 -10.15 0.80 -0.17
C HIS A 315 -10.35 0.92 1.35
N LEU A 316 -11.54 0.56 1.85
CA LEU A 316 -11.94 0.66 3.26
C LEU A 316 -11.77 2.09 3.82
N VAL A 317 -11.98 3.07 2.97
CA VAL A 317 -12.03 4.50 3.32
C VAL A 317 -13.48 4.84 3.65
N PRO A 318 -13.78 5.29 4.89
CA PRO A 318 -15.16 5.51 5.35
C PRO A 318 -15.72 6.86 4.88
N MET A 319 -15.65 7.13 3.58
CA MET A 319 -16.09 8.39 2.97
C MET A 319 -16.90 8.14 1.71
N THR A 320 -17.76 9.09 1.38
CA THR A 320 -18.44 9.21 0.10
C THR A 320 -17.64 10.11 -0.84
N TRP A 321 -18.05 10.16 -2.10
CA TRP A 321 -17.52 11.12 -3.08
C TRP A 321 -17.66 12.57 -2.59
N GLU A 322 -18.79 12.93 -2.00
CA GLU A 322 -19.09 14.24 -1.45
C GLU A 322 -18.19 14.59 -0.26
N ASP A 323 -17.93 13.62 0.63
CA ASP A 323 -17.03 13.80 1.78
C ASP A 323 -15.61 14.10 1.30
N GLU A 324 -15.11 13.37 0.30
CA GLU A 324 -13.78 13.64 -0.28
C GLU A 324 -13.71 15.00 -0.98
N VAL A 325 -14.77 15.41 -1.71
CA VAL A 325 -14.82 16.76 -2.31
C VAL A 325 -14.73 17.84 -1.24
N MET A 326 -15.44 17.69 -0.13
CA MET A 326 -15.38 18.63 0.99
C MET A 326 -13.99 18.67 1.63
N LEU A 327 -13.42 17.50 1.91
CA LEU A 327 -12.09 17.37 2.49
C LEU A 327 -11.02 18.02 1.59
N LEU A 328 -10.99 17.65 0.31
CA LEU A 328 -9.97 18.16 -0.61
C LEU A 328 -10.09 19.66 -0.86
N LYS A 329 -11.30 20.21 -0.91
CA LYS A 329 -11.51 21.68 -0.98
C LYS A 329 -11.00 22.38 0.27
N SER A 330 -11.27 21.81 1.44
CA SER A 330 -10.77 22.34 2.72
C SER A 330 -9.25 22.34 2.75
N GLU A 331 -8.64 21.21 2.38
CA GLU A 331 -7.19 21.06 2.39
C GLU A 331 -6.50 21.95 1.35
N LEU A 332 -7.06 22.08 0.15
CA LEU A 332 -6.57 23.02 -0.86
C LEU A 332 -6.56 24.47 -0.33
N THR A 333 -7.65 24.88 0.31
CA THR A 333 -7.77 26.22 0.90
C THR A 333 -6.77 26.41 2.04
N ARG A 334 -6.62 25.40 2.91
CA ARG A 334 -5.65 25.40 4.01
C ARG A 334 -4.23 25.53 3.49
N ALA A 335 -3.85 24.71 2.51
CA ALA A 335 -2.52 24.72 1.93
C ALA A 335 -2.16 26.08 1.30
N TRP A 336 -3.08 26.69 0.55
CA TRP A 336 -2.88 28.03 0.00
C TRP A 336 -2.72 29.10 1.09
N ALA A 337 -3.56 29.07 2.12
CA ALA A 337 -3.48 30.01 3.24
C ALA A 337 -2.16 29.85 4.01
N SER A 338 -1.78 28.61 4.32
CA SER A 338 -0.54 28.29 5.03
C SER A 338 0.69 28.70 4.21
N LEU A 339 0.69 28.45 2.89
CA LEU A 339 1.75 28.94 2.01
C LEU A 339 1.93 30.46 2.10
N LYS A 340 0.83 31.24 2.05
CA LYS A 340 0.92 32.70 2.14
C LYS A 340 1.38 33.18 3.49
N LEU A 341 1.05 32.49 4.55
CA LEU A 341 1.53 32.78 5.91
C LEU A 341 3.02 32.47 6.05
N GLU A 342 3.51 31.34 5.51
CA GLU A 342 4.93 31.02 5.49
C GLU A 342 5.74 31.99 4.61
N GLU A 343 5.26 32.36 3.42
CA GLU A 343 5.87 33.39 2.58
C GLU A 343 5.98 34.73 3.34
N HIS A 344 4.93 35.12 4.09
CA HIS A 344 4.95 36.32 4.92
C HIS A 344 5.95 36.21 6.08
N ARG A 345 5.98 35.07 6.76
CA ARG A 345 6.94 34.77 7.85
C ARG A 345 8.38 34.88 7.36
N ASN A 346 8.63 34.33 6.19
CA ASN A 346 9.98 34.23 5.59
C ASN A 346 10.37 35.44 4.74
N ARG A 347 9.51 36.49 4.64
CA ARG A 347 9.71 37.63 3.72
C ARG A 347 11.06 38.35 3.80
N ASN A 348 11.74 38.25 4.94
CA ASN A 348 13.05 38.85 5.18
C ASN A 348 14.22 37.85 5.02
N LEU A 349 13.94 36.58 4.74
CA LEU A 349 14.93 35.57 4.47
C LEU A 349 15.31 35.55 2.98
N PRO A 350 16.52 35.16 2.61
CA PRO A 350 16.89 34.96 1.21
C PRO A 350 15.94 33.99 0.51
N GLU A 351 15.66 34.21 -0.77
CA GLU A 351 14.90 33.27 -1.59
C GLU A 351 15.67 31.97 -1.79
N LEU A 352 14.93 30.85 -1.90
CA LEU A 352 15.54 29.59 -2.32
C LEU A 352 16.06 29.73 -3.75
N THR A 353 17.28 29.26 -3.96
CA THR A 353 17.87 29.21 -5.29
C THR A 353 17.88 27.78 -5.80
N ASP A 354 17.48 27.57 -7.05
CA ASP A 354 17.53 26.26 -7.65
C ASP A 354 18.95 25.81 -7.98
N ALA A 355 19.16 24.48 -8.03
CA ALA A 355 20.44 23.92 -8.44
C ALA A 355 20.74 24.30 -9.90
N SER A 356 21.92 24.89 -10.14
CA SER A 356 22.31 25.46 -11.43
C SER A 356 23.19 24.52 -12.28
N SER A 357 23.72 23.45 -11.69
CA SER A 357 24.54 22.45 -12.39
C SER A 357 24.32 21.04 -11.82
N PRO A 358 24.76 20.00 -12.55
CA PRO A 358 24.73 18.62 -12.05
C PRO A 358 25.45 18.48 -10.70
N GLU A 359 26.65 19.05 -10.57
CA GLU A 359 27.46 18.95 -9.36
C GLU A 359 26.76 19.63 -8.17
N ALA A 360 26.11 20.78 -8.40
CA ALA A 360 25.35 21.47 -7.36
C ALA A 360 24.11 20.68 -6.93
N TYR A 361 23.44 20.00 -7.87
CA TYR A 361 22.32 19.11 -7.58
C TYR A 361 22.77 17.93 -6.74
N ASP A 362 23.83 17.22 -7.15
CA ASP A 362 24.35 16.03 -6.48
C ASP A 362 24.83 16.34 -5.05
N GLN A 363 25.52 17.48 -4.87
CA GLN A 363 25.94 17.93 -3.54
C GLN A 363 24.75 18.18 -2.60
N ARG A 364 23.68 18.82 -3.12
CA ARG A 364 22.45 19.04 -2.33
C ARG A 364 21.73 17.73 -2.04
N ALA A 365 21.63 16.82 -3.02
CA ALA A 365 21.02 15.51 -2.85
C ALA A 365 21.71 14.73 -1.72
N GLU A 366 23.04 14.66 -1.74
CA GLU A 366 23.84 14.02 -0.69
C GLU A 366 23.65 14.67 0.69
N ALA A 367 23.56 15.99 0.77
CA ALA A 367 23.28 16.71 2.00
C ALA A 367 21.85 16.42 2.50
N SER A 368 20.87 16.38 1.59
CA SER A 368 19.48 16.11 1.91
C SER A 368 19.24 14.69 2.42
N VAL A 369 19.92 13.68 1.83
CA VAL A 369 19.89 12.30 2.34
C VAL A 369 20.39 12.25 3.79
N ARG A 370 21.59 12.78 4.03
CA ARG A 370 22.15 12.79 5.40
C ARG A 370 21.24 13.54 6.38
N SER A 371 20.72 14.71 5.98
CA SER A 371 19.83 15.51 6.81
C SER A 371 18.57 14.74 7.17
N LEU A 372 17.93 14.06 6.20
CA LEU A 372 16.71 13.31 6.45
C LEU A 372 16.96 12.08 7.34
N ILE A 373 17.96 11.25 7.02
CA ILE A 373 18.26 10.05 7.82
C ILE A 373 18.67 10.42 9.26
N ASP A 374 19.54 11.42 9.41
CA ASP A 374 19.94 11.97 10.71
C ASP A 374 18.73 12.52 11.51
N PHE A 375 17.81 13.22 10.84
CA PHE A 375 16.60 13.73 11.45
C PHE A 375 15.71 12.60 11.96
N LEU A 376 15.48 11.57 11.15
CA LEU A 376 14.64 10.42 11.54
C LEU A 376 15.17 9.71 12.80
N ASP A 377 16.50 9.56 12.89
CA ASP A 377 17.13 8.89 14.02
C ASP A 377 17.26 9.80 15.25
N LYS A 378 17.84 10.99 15.10
CA LYS A 378 18.14 11.89 16.23
C LYS A 378 16.90 12.48 16.91
N ASN A 379 15.82 12.69 16.15
CA ASN A 379 14.54 13.17 16.70
C ASN A 379 13.59 12.04 17.07
N GLU A 380 14.07 10.80 17.08
CA GLU A 380 13.27 9.62 17.46
C GLU A 380 11.92 9.55 16.71
N ILE A 381 11.95 9.83 15.38
CA ILE A 381 10.74 9.80 14.54
C ILE A 381 10.32 8.36 14.26
N VAL A 382 11.27 7.52 13.82
CA VAL A 382 11.06 6.10 13.50
C VAL A 382 12.34 5.33 13.78
N THR A 383 12.26 4.01 13.97
CA THR A 383 13.47 3.18 14.03
C THR A 383 14.10 3.12 12.64
N VAL A 384 15.20 3.86 12.45
CA VAL A 384 15.97 3.83 11.21
C VAL A 384 16.59 2.44 11.04
N LYS A 385 16.39 1.85 9.87
CA LYS A 385 16.88 0.53 9.50
C LYS A 385 18.02 0.64 8.48
N ASP A 386 18.90 -0.35 8.46
CA ASP A 386 20.07 -0.36 7.57
C ASP A 386 19.72 -0.25 6.08
N TYR A 387 18.52 -0.64 5.70
CA TYR A 387 18.03 -0.55 4.32
C TYR A 387 17.38 0.80 3.95
N PHE A 388 17.16 1.74 4.89
CA PHE A 388 16.49 3.02 4.60
C PHE A 388 17.34 3.90 3.67
N GLU A 389 18.59 4.14 4.04
CA GLU A 389 19.48 4.98 3.25
C GLU A 389 19.77 4.39 1.87
N PRO A 390 20.11 3.09 1.72
CA PRO A 390 20.23 2.45 0.41
C PRO A 390 18.97 2.61 -0.47
N ALA A 391 17.79 2.33 0.07
CA ALA A 391 16.52 2.46 -0.65
C ALA A 391 16.26 3.89 -1.14
N LEU A 392 16.56 4.91 -0.32
CA LEU A 392 16.45 6.31 -0.74
C LEU A 392 17.45 6.65 -1.84
N ARG A 393 18.71 6.17 -1.73
CA ARG A 393 19.78 6.48 -2.67
C ARG A 393 19.54 6.00 -4.09
N GLU A 394 18.76 4.95 -4.27
CA GLU A 394 18.37 4.46 -5.60
C GLU A 394 17.46 5.44 -6.36
N HIS A 395 16.86 6.42 -5.68
CA HIS A 395 15.82 7.29 -6.23
C HIS A 395 16.12 8.80 -6.13
N LEU A 396 17.37 9.20 -5.89
CA LEU A 396 17.74 10.62 -5.71
C LEU A 396 17.45 11.49 -6.94
N GLY A 397 17.31 10.87 -8.11
CA GLY A 397 17.19 11.57 -9.37
C GLY A 397 18.51 12.18 -9.83
N SER A 398 18.42 13.11 -10.78
CA SER A 398 19.57 13.80 -11.34
C SER A 398 19.21 15.23 -11.74
N PHE A 399 20.23 16.04 -12.02
CA PHE A 399 20.00 17.39 -12.55
C PHE A 399 19.20 17.36 -13.85
N VAL A 400 18.16 18.17 -13.89
CA VAL A 400 17.32 18.39 -15.09
C VAL A 400 17.41 19.87 -15.47
N PRO A 401 17.73 20.22 -16.73
CA PRO A 401 17.67 21.60 -17.21
C PRO A 401 16.31 22.24 -16.94
N LYS A 402 16.30 23.53 -16.61
CA LYS A 402 15.11 24.24 -16.10
C LYS A 402 13.88 24.09 -17.00
N GLU A 403 14.08 24.15 -18.31
CA GLU A 403 13.04 24.05 -19.35
C GLU A 403 12.45 22.64 -19.51
N LYS A 404 13.08 21.62 -18.91
CA LYS A 404 12.65 20.21 -18.96
C LYS A 404 12.12 19.70 -17.62
N ARG A 405 12.10 20.55 -16.58
CA ARG A 405 11.64 20.15 -15.25
C ARG A 405 10.13 20.05 -15.21
N ASN A 406 9.64 18.89 -14.81
CA ASN A 406 8.26 18.73 -14.37
C ASN A 406 8.09 19.28 -12.94
N PHE A 407 6.89 19.24 -12.41
CA PHE A 407 6.56 19.74 -11.07
C PHE A 407 7.51 19.19 -9.97
N PHE A 408 7.71 17.89 -9.93
CA PHE A 408 8.55 17.24 -8.91
C PHE A 408 10.03 17.63 -9.06
N TRP A 409 10.52 17.74 -10.29
CA TRP A 409 11.89 18.21 -10.54
C TRP A 409 12.08 19.70 -10.24
N ILE A 410 11.03 20.53 -10.40
CA ILE A 410 11.07 21.92 -9.95
C ILE A 410 11.27 21.94 -8.43
N THR A 411 10.47 21.19 -7.67
CA THR A 411 10.58 21.13 -6.20
C THR A 411 11.97 20.64 -5.75
N ALA A 412 12.45 19.53 -6.31
CA ALA A 412 13.73 18.92 -5.95
C ALA A 412 14.96 19.78 -6.29
N HIS A 413 14.86 20.68 -7.27
CA HIS A 413 15.96 21.59 -7.58
C HIS A 413 16.08 22.76 -6.60
N TYR A 414 15.02 23.10 -5.86
CA TYR A 414 15.06 24.08 -4.77
C TYR A 414 15.53 23.44 -3.45
N ASP A 415 14.89 22.35 -3.02
CA ASP A 415 15.27 21.52 -1.88
C ASP A 415 14.73 20.11 -2.13
N GLN A 416 15.58 19.09 -2.01
CA GLN A 416 15.19 17.71 -2.24
C GLN A 416 14.40 17.12 -1.06
N ARG A 417 14.56 17.60 0.16
CA ARG A 417 14.00 17.02 1.38
C ARG A 417 12.47 16.88 1.35
N PRO A 418 11.66 17.83 0.82
CA PRO A 418 10.23 17.62 0.68
C PRO A 418 9.85 16.44 -0.20
N LEU A 419 10.57 16.23 -1.32
CA LEU A 419 10.35 15.06 -2.16
C LEU A 419 10.90 13.78 -1.51
N TYR A 420 12.08 13.85 -0.86
CA TYR A 420 12.69 12.69 -0.21
C TYR A 420 11.90 12.24 1.03
N SER A 421 11.19 13.11 1.72
CA SER A 421 10.25 12.68 2.77
C SER A 421 9.08 11.90 2.18
N HIS A 422 8.56 12.29 1.02
CA HIS A 422 7.56 11.51 0.28
C HIS A 422 8.10 10.12 -0.12
N PHE A 423 9.38 9.98 -0.36
CA PHE A 423 10.04 8.70 -0.65
C PHE A 423 10.05 7.71 0.54
N TYR A 424 9.26 7.98 1.57
CA TYR A 424 8.89 7.01 2.60
C TYR A 424 8.34 5.70 2.01
N HIS A 425 7.74 5.76 0.83
CA HIS A 425 7.38 4.60 0.01
C HIS A 425 8.52 3.58 -0.14
N TRP A 426 9.73 4.06 -0.48
CA TRP A 426 10.88 3.19 -0.71
C TRP A 426 11.35 2.48 0.56
N PHE A 427 11.19 3.14 1.73
CA PHE A 427 11.44 2.50 3.02
C PHE A 427 10.43 1.36 3.29
N GLU A 428 9.18 1.55 2.90
CA GLU A 428 8.14 0.53 3.06
C GLU A 428 8.34 -0.65 2.11
N LEU A 429 8.70 -0.40 0.84
CA LEU A 429 9.03 -1.45 -0.12
C LEU A 429 10.25 -2.24 0.32
N ALA A 430 11.32 -1.57 0.75
CA ALA A 430 12.51 -2.22 1.28
C ALA A 430 12.20 -3.04 2.54
N ARG A 431 11.27 -2.57 3.38
CA ARG A 431 10.77 -3.34 4.53
C ARG A 431 10.03 -4.60 4.08
N MET A 432 9.15 -4.51 3.10
CA MET A 432 8.42 -5.68 2.58
C MET A 432 9.39 -6.74 2.03
N ASP A 433 10.45 -6.31 1.38
CA ASP A 433 11.47 -7.20 0.82
C ASP A 433 12.37 -7.82 1.91
N THR A 434 12.73 -7.05 2.96
CA THR A 434 13.74 -7.44 3.95
C THR A 434 13.14 -8.03 5.23
N GLU A 435 12.02 -7.47 5.70
CA GLU A 435 11.32 -7.84 6.92
C GLU A 435 9.83 -8.13 6.64
N PRO A 436 9.48 -9.10 5.75
CA PRO A 436 8.10 -9.34 5.35
C PRO A 436 7.20 -9.64 6.55
N ASN A 437 5.94 -9.21 6.48
CA ASN A 437 4.97 -9.43 7.54
C ASN A 437 4.79 -10.93 7.82
N LYS A 438 4.54 -11.29 9.08
CA LYS A 438 4.37 -12.69 9.52
C LYS A 438 3.04 -13.30 9.06
N SER A 439 2.03 -12.48 8.79
CA SER A 439 0.77 -12.95 8.22
C SER A 439 0.97 -13.33 6.76
N GLU A 440 0.58 -14.55 6.39
CA GLU A 440 0.58 -15.01 4.99
C GLU A 440 -0.29 -14.14 4.08
N ILE A 441 -1.29 -13.45 4.65
CA ILE A 441 -2.20 -12.56 3.91
C ILE A 441 -1.54 -11.22 3.62
N ARG A 442 -0.66 -10.72 4.52
CA ARG A 442 0.01 -9.39 4.39
C ARG A 442 1.45 -9.48 3.89
N LYS A 443 1.94 -10.68 3.60
CA LYS A 443 3.35 -10.93 3.29
C LYS A 443 3.81 -10.32 1.97
N GLY A 444 2.91 -10.20 1.03
CA GLY A 444 3.17 -9.64 -0.30
C GLY A 444 2.18 -8.52 -0.66
N PRO A 445 2.27 -8.00 -1.88
CA PRO A 445 1.37 -6.97 -2.38
C PRO A 445 -0.09 -7.40 -2.29
N LEU A 446 -0.94 -6.50 -1.78
CA LEU A 446 -2.38 -6.69 -1.76
C LEU A 446 -2.96 -6.34 -3.14
N LEU A 447 -4.01 -7.05 -3.57
CA LEU A 447 -4.65 -6.83 -4.86
C LEU A 447 -5.59 -5.62 -4.84
N TYR A 448 -5.94 -5.14 -6.04
CA TYR A 448 -6.86 -4.01 -6.23
C TYR A 448 -6.43 -2.72 -5.53
N ASN A 449 -5.13 -2.62 -5.24
CA ASN A 449 -4.49 -1.44 -4.64
C ASN A 449 -5.22 -0.94 -3.38
N ILE A 450 -5.79 -1.88 -2.60
CA ILE A 450 -6.53 -1.56 -1.37
C ILE A 450 -5.68 -0.82 -0.33
N PHE A 451 -4.37 -0.83 -0.50
CA PHE A 451 -3.37 -0.16 0.35
C PHE A 451 -3.20 1.34 0.05
N ASP A 452 -3.79 1.90 -1.01
CA ASP A 452 -3.50 3.27 -1.47
C ASP A 452 -3.63 4.32 -0.36
N SER A 453 -4.67 4.25 0.47
CA SER A 453 -4.86 5.18 1.58
C SER A 453 -3.72 5.13 2.61
N ARG A 454 -3.04 3.98 2.74
CA ARG A 454 -1.87 3.83 3.61
C ARG A 454 -0.59 4.24 2.89
N ASN A 455 -0.40 3.79 1.67
CA ASN A 455 0.82 4.02 0.90
C ASN A 455 0.99 5.51 0.59
N GLU A 456 0.10 6.08 -0.21
CA GLU A 456 0.14 7.50 -0.60
C GLU A 456 -0.19 8.43 0.56
N GLY A 457 -1.12 8.00 1.42
CA GLY A 457 -1.50 8.78 2.60
C GLY A 457 -0.36 8.97 3.58
N MET A 458 0.42 7.92 3.87
CA MET A 458 1.59 8.02 4.74
C MET A 458 2.66 8.90 4.12
N ALA A 459 3.01 8.67 2.86
CA ALA A 459 4.05 9.45 2.19
C ALA A 459 3.69 10.95 2.14
N THR A 460 2.41 11.28 1.99
CA THR A 460 1.94 12.67 2.03
C THR A 460 1.89 13.23 3.46
N ALA A 461 1.47 12.41 4.44
CA ALA A 461 1.40 12.83 5.83
C ALA A 461 2.80 13.15 6.39
N VAL A 462 3.80 12.33 6.10
CA VAL A 462 5.17 12.54 6.63
C VAL A 462 5.82 13.81 6.09
N GLU A 463 5.43 14.31 4.90
CA GLU A 463 5.94 15.60 4.40
C GLU A 463 5.63 16.74 5.38
N GLU A 464 4.41 16.79 5.88
CA GLU A 464 3.98 17.82 6.84
C GLU A 464 4.37 17.46 8.28
N MET A 465 4.24 16.20 8.69
CA MET A 465 4.64 15.75 10.02
C MET A 465 6.13 15.96 10.29
N PHE A 466 7.01 15.68 9.32
CA PHE A 466 8.44 15.91 9.47
C PHE A 466 8.76 17.41 9.46
N MET A 467 8.02 18.19 8.66
CA MET A 467 8.10 19.65 8.68
C MET A 467 7.76 20.20 10.07
N ASP A 468 6.70 19.73 10.69
CA ASP A 468 6.27 20.20 12.02
C ASP A 468 7.16 19.66 13.14
N ALA A 469 7.80 18.50 12.93
CA ALA A 469 8.81 17.97 13.84
C ALA A 469 10.21 18.62 13.70
N GLY A 470 10.40 19.60 12.78
CA GLY A 470 11.61 20.43 12.69
C GLY A 470 12.58 20.07 11.57
N LEU A 471 12.20 19.24 10.58
CA LEU A 471 13.10 18.87 9.46
C LEU A 471 13.66 20.08 8.69
N TYR A 472 12.97 21.21 8.69
CA TYR A 472 13.33 22.42 7.94
C TYR A 472 13.71 23.61 8.83
N ASP A 473 14.10 23.39 10.10
CA ASP A 473 14.47 24.48 11.01
C ASP A 473 15.72 25.23 10.54
N ASP A 474 16.60 24.53 9.81
CA ASP A 474 17.77 25.10 9.16
C ASP A 474 17.47 25.89 7.89
N GLN A 475 16.35 25.60 7.21
CA GLN A 475 15.93 26.22 5.95
C GLN A 475 14.41 26.44 5.93
N PRO A 476 13.90 27.47 6.67
CA PRO A 476 12.44 27.65 6.87
C PRO A 476 11.63 27.82 5.58
N ARG A 477 12.25 28.33 4.47
CA ARG A 477 11.57 28.47 3.19
C ARG A 477 11.21 27.14 2.53
N SER A 478 11.83 26.04 2.92
CA SER A 478 11.46 24.69 2.43
C SER A 478 10.06 24.26 2.86
N ARG A 479 9.53 24.82 3.97
CA ARG A 479 8.13 24.68 4.40
C ARG A 479 7.13 25.17 3.34
N GLU A 480 7.51 26.20 2.57
CA GLU A 480 6.69 26.72 1.47
C GLU A 480 6.50 25.64 0.38
N ILE A 481 7.53 24.83 0.10
CA ILE A 481 7.47 23.73 -0.88
C ILE A 481 6.46 22.67 -0.43
N VAL A 482 6.46 22.29 0.85
CA VAL A 482 5.51 21.31 1.40
C VAL A 482 4.06 21.76 1.15
N TYR A 483 3.73 23.01 1.46
CA TYR A 483 2.37 23.51 1.20
C TYR A 483 2.03 23.61 -0.29
N ILE A 484 3.01 23.87 -1.17
CA ILE A 484 2.81 23.82 -2.63
C ILE A 484 2.48 22.37 -3.07
N MET A 485 3.19 21.36 -2.53
CA MET A 485 2.95 19.95 -2.83
C MET A 485 1.58 19.50 -2.34
N ILE A 486 1.16 19.89 -1.14
CA ILE A 486 -0.18 19.60 -0.61
C ILE A 486 -1.28 20.23 -1.49
N ALA A 487 -1.12 21.51 -1.88
CA ALA A 487 -2.08 22.17 -2.74
C ALA A 487 -2.18 21.49 -4.12
N GLN A 488 -1.06 21.06 -4.69
CA GLN A 488 -1.02 20.32 -5.95
C GLN A 488 -1.78 18.99 -5.83
N ARG A 489 -1.56 18.21 -4.74
CA ARG A 489 -2.26 16.92 -4.51
C ARG A 489 -3.75 17.10 -4.31
N ALA A 490 -4.16 18.13 -3.54
CA ALA A 490 -5.58 18.44 -3.37
C ALA A 490 -6.24 18.86 -4.69
N ALA A 491 -5.56 19.68 -5.50
CA ALA A 491 -6.07 20.12 -6.80
C ALA A 491 -6.23 18.96 -7.80
N ARG A 492 -5.22 18.06 -7.88
CA ARG A 492 -5.29 16.89 -8.78
C ARG A 492 -6.35 15.89 -8.35
N GLY A 493 -6.50 15.65 -7.04
CA GLY A 493 -7.55 14.78 -6.50
C GLY A 493 -8.96 15.33 -6.76
N LEU A 494 -9.17 16.64 -6.66
CA LEU A 494 -10.44 17.28 -7.05
C LEU A 494 -10.76 17.06 -8.53
N GLY A 495 -9.79 17.24 -9.43
CA GLY A 495 -9.96 16.93 -10.84
C GLY A 495 -10.38 15.48 -11.07
N SER A 496 -9.72 14.54 -10.41
CA SER A 496 -10.05 13.11 -10.44
C SER A 496 -11.49 12.84 -9.99
N LEU A 497 -11.94 13.44 -8.88
CA LEU A 497 -13.30 13.27 -8.36
C LEU A 497 -14.36 13.70 -9.38
N TYR A 498 -14.18 14.89 -9.98
CA TYR A 498 -15.13 15.39 -10.97
C TYR A 498 -15.09 14.60 -12.28
N ALA A 499 -13.92 14.08 -12.68
CA ALA A 499 -13.81 13.18 -13.82
C ALA A 499 -14.54 11.86 -13.57
N HIS A 500 -14.40 11.26 -12.36
CA HIS A 500 -15.16 10.07 -11.98
C HIS A 500 -16.67 10.29 -11.89
N ALA A 501 -17.10 11.48 -11.48
CA ALA A 501 -18.50 11.86 -11.48
C ALA A 501 -19.08 12.08 -12.91
N ASN A 502 -18.23 12.06 -13.94
CA ASN A 502 -18.58 12.45 -15.33
C ASN A 502 -19.05 13.91 -15.45
N GLU A 503 -18.61 14.77 -14.54
CA GLU A 503 -18.86 16.22 -14.54
C GLU A 503 -17.75 16.99 -15.25
N MET A 504 -16.57 16.37 -15.44
CA MET A 504 -15.43 16.91 -16.17
C MET A 504 -14.82 15.82 -17.07
N THR A 505 -14.28 16.26 -18.19
CA THR A 505 -13.34 15.46 -18.98
C THR A 505 -11.98 15.39 -18.28
N MET A 506 -11.13 14.46 -18.70
CA MET A 506 -9.75 14.38 -18.20
C MET A 506 -8.95 15.68 -18.48
N GLU A 507 -9.20 16.36 -19.59
CA GLU A 507 -8.55 17.64 -19.92
C GLU A 507 -9.00 18.76 -18.97
N GLU A 508 -10.30 18.85 -18.66
CA GLU A 508 -10.84 19.81 -17.68
C GLU A 508 -10.31 19.51 -16.27
N ALA A 509 -10.21 18.24 -15.87
CA ALA A 509 -9.58 17.82 -14.62
C ALA A 509 -8.10 18.24 -14.56
N GLY A 510 -7.35 18.08 -15.64
CA GLY A 510 -5.99 18.60 -15.77
C GLY A 510 -5.90 20.12 -15.65
N THR A 511 -6.92 20.83 -16.14
CA THR A 511 -7.02 22.30 -15.99
C THR A 511 -7.22 22.70 -14.52
N VAL A 512 -8.07 21.99 -13.77
CA VAL A 512 -8.21 22.18 -12.31
C VAL A 512 -6.87 21.99 -11.62
N HIS A 513 -6.20 20.87 -11.89
CA HIS A 513 -4.90 20.54 -11.33
C HIS A 513 -3.86 21.66 -11.58
N SER A 514 -3.70 22.10 -12.81
CA SER A 514 -2.72 23.14 -13.15
C SER A 514 -3.07 24.53 -12.60
N THR A 515 -4.36 24.89 -12.58
CA THR A 515 -4.82 26.21 -12.15
C THR A 515 -4.64 26.43 -10.66
N TYR A 516 -4.93 25.41 -9.86
CA TYR A 516 -4.89 25.52 -8.40
C TYR A 516 -3.54 25.11 -7.77
N THR A 517 -2.57 24.67 -8.58
CA THR A 517 -1.20 24.48 -8.11
C THR A 517 -0.49 25.83 -7.99
N PRO A 518 0.06 26.18 -6.81
CA PRO A 518 0.71 27.47 -6.58
C PRO A 518 1.91 27.73 -7.49
N ARG A 519 2.29 29.02 -7.62
CA ARG A 519 3.46 29.51 -8.39
C ARG A 519 3.44 29.13 -9.87
N GLY A 520 2.36 28.55 -10.38
CA GLY A 520 2.24 28.11 -11.77
C GLY A 520 3.20 26.98 -12.16
N TRP A 521 3.69 26.20 -11.21
CA TRP A 521 4.66 25.12 -11.46
C TRP A 521 4.10 23.96 -12.29
N MET A 522 2.78 23.87 -12.45
CA MET A 522 2.09 22.88 -13.30
C MET A 522 1.61 23.43 -14.65
N LYS A 523 1.75 24.73 -14.93
CA LYS A 523 1.13 25.34 -16.13
C LYS A 523 1.67 24.86 -17.47
N THR A 524 2.91 24.39 -17.52
CA THR A 524 3.60 23.98 -18.74
C THR A 524 3.75 22.48 -18.89
N GLU A 525 3.32 21.72 -17.88
CA GLU A 525 3.59 20.29 -17.77
C GLU A 525 2.41 19.44 -18.26
N LYS A 526 2.26 19.36 -19.60
CA LYS A 526 1.14 18.62 -20.21
C LYS A 526 1.26 17.10 -20.06
N GLU A 527 2.45 16.56 -20.15
CA GLU A 527 2.67 15.11 -20.14
C GLU A 527 2.36 14.53 -18.75
N LEU A 528 2.85 15.16 -17.68
CA LEU A 528 2.57 14.74 -16.32
C LEU A 528 1.08 14.86 -15.98
N LEU A 529 0.45 15.99 -16.35
CA LEU A 529 -0.99 16.20 -16.15
C LEU A 529 -1.83 15.10 -16.81
N LEU A 530 -1.51 14.77 -18.06
CA LEU A 530 -2.23 13.75 -18.81
C LEU A 530 -1.98 12.35 -18.22
N PHE A 531 -0.75 12.05 -17.83
CA PHE A 531 -0.39 10.80 -17.18
C PHE A 531 -1.16 10.62 -15.88
N GLU A 532 -1.10 11.59 -14.97
CA GLU A 532 -1.74 11.50 -13.64
C GLU A 532 -3.28 11.40 -13.77
N GLN A 533 -3.93 12.25 -14.58
CA GLN A 533 -5.38 12.19 -14.71
C GLN A 533 -5.87 10.90 -15.39
N HIS A 534 -5.09 10.34 -16.31
CA HIS A 534 -5.37 9.03 -16.89
C HIS A 534 -5.25 7.91 -15.84
N LEU A 535 -4.19 7.91 -15.04
CA LEU A 535 -3.97 6.94 -13.97
C LEU A 535 -5.14 6.97 -12.97
N TYR A 536 -5.62 8.16 -12.60
CA TYR A 536 -6.72 8.30 -11.65
C TYR A 536 -8.06 7.79 -12.21
N LEU A 537 -8.32 7.96 -13.50
CA LEU A 537 -9.51 7.37 -14.14
C LEU A 537 -9.44 5.82 -14.19
N ARG A 538 -8.25 5.26 -14.30
CA ARG A 538 -8.02 3.81 -14.32
C ARG A 538 -8.13 3.19 -12.94
N GLN A 539 -7.80 3.95 -11.88
CA GLN A 539 -7.73 3.50 -10.50
C GLN A 539 -8.54 4.44 -9.59
N PRO A 540 -9.85 4.17 -9.41
CA PRO A 540 -10.68 4.99 -8.54
C PRO A 540 -10.11 5.09 -7.12
N GLY A 541 -10.12 6.28 -6.53
CA GLY A 541 -9.59 6.54 -5.19
C GLY A 541 -8.09 6.82 -5.14
N TYR A 542 -7.30 6.49 -6.17
CA TYR A 542 -5.87 6.75 -6.14
C TYR A 542 -5.53 8.25 -6.09
N GLY A 543 -6.13 9.06 -6.96
CA GLY A 543 -5.87 10.50 -7.02
C GLY A 543 -6.24 11.26 -5.73
N THR A 544 -7.15 10.73 -4.93
CA THR A 544 -7.56 11.32 -3.64
C THR A 544 -6.83 10.73 -2.45
N SER A 545 -6.25 9.52 -2.58
CA SER A 545 -5.60 8.78 -1.49
C SER A 545 -4.48 9.56 -0.80
N TYR A 546 -3.81 10.45 -1.50
CA TYR A 546 -2.81 11.37 -0.94
C TYR A 546 -3.36 12.22 0.20
N ILE A 547 -4.46 12.92 -0.04
CA ILE A 547 -5.08 13.83 0.94
C ILE A 547 -5.98 13.06 1.90
N THR A 548 -6.81 12.16 1.38
CA THR A 548 -7.70 11.33 2.19
C THR A 548 -6.90 10.42 3.11
N GLY A 549 -5.86 9.78 2.59
CA GLY A 549 -4.97 8.95 3.38
C GLY A 549 -4.18 9.74 4.43
N LYS A 550 -3.64 10.93 4.07
CA LYS A 550 -3.03 11.86 5.02
C LYS A 550 -3.96 12.16 6.18
N TYR A 551 -5.20 12.55 5.90
CA TYR A 551 -6.23 12.82 6.91
C TYR A 551 -6.47 11.61 7.83
N LEU A 552 -6.53 10.40 7.29
CA LEU A 552 -6.72 9.18 8.08
C LEU A 552 -5.50 8.85 8.94
N VAL A 553 -4.27 9.10 8.45
CA VAL A 553 -3.02 8.94 9.22
C VAL A 553 -2.97 9.91 10.39
N GLU A 554 -3.33 11.18 10.15
CA GLU A 554 -3.41 12.22 11.19
C GLU A 554 -4.45 11.88 12.28
N ASN A 555 -5.61 11.36 11.87
CA ASN A 555 -6.61 10.87 12.80
C ASN A 555 -6.10 9.70 13.64
N ALA A 556 -5.40 8.75 13.02
CA ALA A 556 -4.81 7.62 13.74
C ALA A 556 -3.74 8.09 14.74
N LEU A 557 -2.92 9.08 14.38
CA LEU A 557 -1.94 9.71 15.28
C LEU A 557 -2.61 10.39 16.47
N ALA A 558 -3.64 11.22 16.22
CA ALA A 558 -4.36 11.94 17.25
C ALA A 558 -5.06 10.99 18.25
N GLU A 559 -5.66 9.91 17.75
CA GLU A 559 -6.29 8.91 18.63
C GLU A 559 -5.26 8.11 19.42
N PHE A 560 -4.15 7.73 18.80
CA PHE A 560 -3.06 7.04 19.48
C PHE A 560 -2.50 7.91 20.63
N ALA A 561 -2.28 9.22 20.38
CA ALA A 561 -1.82 10.16 21.38
C ALA A 561 -2.82 10.26 22.56
N ARG A 562 -4.13 10.39 22.26
CA ARG A 562 -5.18 10.46 23.27
C ARG A 562 -5.26 9.19 24.13
N ILE A 563 -5.07 8.01 23.53
CA ILE A 563 -5.06 6.75 24.28
C ILE A 563 -3.83 6.70 25.20
N LYS A 564 -2.66 7.14 24.72
CA LYS A 564 -1.44 7.22 25.57
C LYS A 564 -1.64 8.14 26.76
N GLU A 565 -2.22 9.32 26.55
CA GLU A 565 -2.55 10.26 27.64
C GLU A 565 -3.53 9.66 28.65
N SER A 566 -4.57 8.93 28.18
CA SER A 566 -5.56 8.31 29.06
C SER A 566 -4.98 7.17 29.90
N ASP A 567 -3.97 6.47 29.39
CA ASP A 567 -3.25 5.41 30.09
C ASP A 567 -2.08 5.92 30.94
N GLU A 568 -1.90 7.25 31.04
CA GLU A 568 -0.78 7.93 31.71
C GLU A 568 0.59 7.51 31.12
N ASP A 569 0.63 7.07 29.87
CA ASP A 569 1.85 6.72 29.13
C ASP A 569 2.34 7.93 28.33
N ALA A 570 3.66 8.08 28.18
CA ALA A 570 4.23 9.13 27.35
C ALA A 570 3.98 8.86 25.87
N PHE A 571 3.52 9.87 25.12
CA PHE A 571 3.42 9.81 23.67
C PHE A 571 4.82 9.72 23.04
N SER A 572 4.96 8.91 21.97
CA SER A 572 6.17 8.78 21.18
C SER A 572 5.81 8.64 19.70
N LEU A 573 6.35 9.53 18.85
CA LEU A 573 6.25 9.40 17.39
C LEU A 573 6.88 8.10 16.91
N LYS A 574 8.03 7.73 17.44
CA LYS A 574 8.71 6.49 17.10
C LYS A 574 7.85 5.25 17.37
N GLU A 575 7.15 5.21 18.50
CA GLU A 575 6.23 4.09 18.81
C GLU A 575 5.06 4.07 17.82
N PHE A 576 4.52 5.22 17.45
CA PHE A 576 3.46 5.34 16.46
C PHE A 576 3.89 4.79 15.10
N PHE A 577 4.99 5.31 14.54
CA PHE A 577 5.47 4.88 13.23
C PHE A 577 5.92 3.43 13.21
N ASP A 578 6.68 2.99 14.23
CA ASP A 578 7.16 1.60 14.31
C ASP A 578 5.99 0.61 14.43
N SER A 579 4.94 0.96 15.18
CA SER A 579 3.74 0.13 15.32
C SER A 579 2.99 0.03 14.01
N LEU A 580 2.75 1.16 13.35
CA LEU A 580 2.01 1.21 12.09
C LEU A 580 2.78 0.50 10.97
N ASN A 581 4.10 0.69 10.90
CA ASN A 581 4.98 0.00 9.95
C ASN A 581 5.02 -1.52 10.17
N GLY A 582 4.95 -1.97 11.42
CA GLY A 582 4.94 -3.39 11.78
C GLY A 582 3.68 -4.14 11.33
N MET A 583 2.59 -3.43 11.04
CA MET A 583 1.34 -4.03 10.57
C MET A 583 1.36 -4.38 9.07
N GLY A 584 2.34 -3.84 8.33
CA GLY A 584 2.45 -3.97 6.88
C GLY A 584 1.68 -2.89 6.13
N ASN A 585 1.75 -2.92 4.81
CA ASN A 585 1.09 -1.94 3.94
C ASN A 585 -0.38 -2.34 3.70
N ILE A 586 -1.23 -2.04 4.69
CA ILE A 586 -2.66 -2.35 4.73
C ILE A 586 -3.48 -1.05 4.77
N PRO A 587 -4.77 -1.05 4.39
CA PRO A 587 -5.63 0.13 4.52
C PRO A 587 -5.49 0.81 5.88
N ILE A 588 -5.34 2.14 5.89
CA ILE A 588 -5.05 2.90 7.11
C ILE A 588 -6.12 2.73 8.18
N SER A 589 -7.39 2.56 7.80
CA SER A 589 -8.50 2.30 8.72
C SER A 589 -8.30 1.00 9.50
N LEU A 590 -7.74 -0.02 8.87
CA LEU A 590 -7.41 -1.30 9.51
C LEU A 590 -6.17 -1.17 10.41
N GLY A 591 -5.14 -0.45 9.95
CA GLY A 591 -3.97 -0.12 10.76
C GLY A 591 -4.33 0.69 12.01
N ARG A 592 -5.22 1.68 11.88
CA ARG A 592 -5.78 2.43 13.00
C ARG A 592 -6.47 1.51 14.01
N TRP A 593 -7.31 0.59 13.54
CA TRP A 593 -7.99 -0.37 14.43
C TRP A 593 -7.00 -1.25 15.21
N GLU A 594 -5.95 -1.77 14.58
CA GLU A 594 -4.92 -2.51 15.29
C GLU A 594 -4.15 -1.66 16.29
N LEU A 595 -3.88 -0.40 15.94
CA LEU A 595 -3.13 0.55 16.75
C LEU A 595 -3.89 0.95 18.01
N THR A 596 -5.19 1.21 17.87
CA THR A 596 -6.04 1.77 18.94
C THR A 596 -6.84 0.71 19.70
N GLY A 597 -7.09 -0.44 19.10
CA GLY A 597 -8.01 -1.45 19.60
C GLY A 597 -9.48 -1.10 19.38
N GLU A 598 -9.77 0.09 18.83
CA GLU A 598 -11.13 0.58 18.60
C GLU A 598 -11.53 0.42 17.15
N LYS A 599 -12.52 -0.44 16.90
CA LYS A 599 -13.12 -0.55 15.58
C LYS A 599 -13.87 0.74 15.30
N SER A 600 -13.52 1.42 14.21
CA SER A 600 -14.21 2.62 13.77
C SER A 600 -15.72 2.33 13.60
N SER A 601 -16.57 3.25 14.04
CA SER A 601 -18.01 3.25 13.74
C SER A 601 -18.29 3.60 12.26
N PHE A 602 -17.27 3.93 11.49
CA PHE A 602 -17.35 4.22 10.07
C PHE A 602 -17.38 2.91 9.29
N GLY A 603 -18.47 2.68 8.54
CA GLY A 603 -18.61 1.53 7.67
C GLY A 603 -19.32 0.32 8.31
N GLN A 604 -20.18 0.50 9.27
CA GLN A 604 -21.26 -0.48 9.47
C GLN A 604 -22.34 -0.23 8.40
N PRO A 605 -22.75 -1.29 7.65
CA PRO A 605 -23.83 -1.18 6.69
C PRO A 605 -25.15 -0.81 7.36
#